data_1fc31118e13415802e650d60dba617f5
#
_entry.id   1fc31118e13415802e650d60dba617f5
#
_cell.length_a   1.000
_cell.length_b   1.000
_cell.length_c   1.000
_cell.angle_alpha   90.00
_cell.angle_beta   90.00
_cell.angle_gamma   90.00
#
_symmetry.space_group_name_H-M   'P 1'
#
loop_
_entity.id
_entity.type
_entity.pdbx_description
1 polymer ?
#
loop_
_entity_poly.entity_id
_entity_poly.type
_entity_poly.pdbx_seq_one_letter_code
_entity_poly.pdbx_strand_id
1 'polypeptide(L)'
;AAITSDDSLRYFDPTNLSLVHTVSKAHEGITCLKATSDGKGLVTAGRDGTVRCWDERAKSAGVKMADPRGAGISALACRDTFVAAGTESTKEGLGDVSVLLWDTRNTSKPLQAYTESHTDTVTQIAFHPTQQNTLLSGSTDGLVSLFDTTISDEDDALVQVLNHYGAVHCAGFLNAEEVYAVSTDEQLSVYTLSNPTDAEDATLPVTAFGDVREQLKSSYVVDVFPNSPSAYIAAGDTTSSRLTLVPLNPSWSFDMTGTMEFPGAHGDEIVRDFLIDNHNQRVITCGEDGQVRLWA
;
A
#
# COMPACT_ATOMS: atom_id res chain seq x y z
N ALA A 1 -10.39 -11.71 -1.37
CA ALA A 1 -9.30 -12.64 -1.06
C ALA A 1 -8.47 -12.10 0.09
N ALA A 2 -7.74 -12.96 0.76
CA ALA A 2 -6.76 -12.60 1.79
C ALA A 2 -5.54 -13.51 1.70
N ILE A 3 -4.39 -13.00 2.15
CA ILE A 3 -3.17 -13.77 2.37
C ILE A 3 -3.01 -14.08 3.86
N THR A 4 -2.38 -15.18 4.18
CA THR A 4 -2.26 -15.65 5.56
C THR A 4 -0.84 -16.09 5.89
N SER A 5 -0.48 -16.10 7.17
CA SER A 5 0.87 -16.42 7.66
C SER A 5 1.34 -17.86 7.37
N ASP A 6 0.43 -18.74 6.90
CA ASP A 6 0.75 -20.09 6.41
C ASP A 6 1.08 -20.12 4.90
N ASP A 7 1.36 -18.94 4.31
CA ASP A 7 1.66 -18.74 2.89
C ASP A 7 0.51 -19.09 1.95
N SER A 8 -0.72 -19.06 2.46
CA SER A 8 -1.90 -19.35 1.65
C SER A 8 -2.56 -18.09 1.11
N LEU A 9 -3.09 -18.20 -0.10
CA LEU A 9 -4.03 -17.25 -0.68
C LEU A 9 -5.44 -17.84 -0.57
N ARG A 10 -6.33 -17.15 0.13
CA ARG A 10 -7.69 -17.60 0.43
C ARG A 10 -8.73 -16.72 -0.26
N TYR A 11 -9.69 -17.35 -0.90
CA TYR A 11 -10.81 -16.69 -1.58
C TYR A 11 -12.08 -16.87 -0.76
N PHE A 12 -12.82 -15.80 -0.57
CA PHE A 12 -14.05 -15.78 0.22
C PHE A 12 -15.23 -15.31 -0.64
N ASP A 13 -16.41 -15.83 -0.35
CA ASP A 13 -17.65 -15.26 -0.85
C ASP A 13 -17.88 -13.89 -0.21
N PRO A 14 -17.99 -12.80 -0.98
CA PRO A 14 -18.11 -11.46 -0.42
C PRO A 14 -19.44 -11.21 0.31
N THR A 15 -20.43 -12.10 0.16
CA THR A 15 -21.75 -11.92 0.79
C THR A 15 -21.81 -12.44 2.21
N ASN A 16 -21.04 -13.49 2.55
CA ASN A 16 -21.12 -14.19 3.83
C ASN A 16 -19.74 -14.60 4.40
N LEU A 17 -18.64 -14.26 3.71
CA LEU A 17 -17.26 -14.61 4.03
C LEU A 17 -17.01 -16.13 4.15
N SER A 18 -17.86 -16.97 3.54
CA SER A 18 -17.53 -18.38 3.48
C SER A 18 -16.28 -18.61 2.60
N LEU A 19 -15.39 -19.50 3.05
CA LEU A 19 -14.19 -19.85 2.32
C LEU A 19 -14.57 -20.62 1.05
N VAL A 20 -14.22 -20.07 -0.12
CA VAL A 20 -14.54 -20.67 -1.43
C VAL A 20 -13.39 -21.54 -1.93
N HIS A 21 -12.15 -21.06 -1.78
CA HIS A 21 -10.97 -21.73 -2.31
C HIS A 21 -9.71 -21.31 -1.55
N THR A 22 -8.73 -22.20 -1.47
CA THR A 22 -7.41 -21.94 -0.89
C THR A 22 -6.32 -22.41 -1.85
N VAL A 23 -5.37 -21.53 -2.12
CA VAL A 23 -4.10 -21.89 -2.75
C VAL A 23 -3.06 -21.95 -1.65
N SER A 24 -2.63 -23.17 -1.30
CA SER A 24 -1.60 -23.36 -0.29
C SER A 24 -0.21 -23.10 -0.88
N LYS A 25 0.69 -22.53 -0.08
CA LYS A 25 2.07 -22.22 -0.49
C LYS A 25 2.11 -21.38 -1.76
N ALA A 26 1.30 -20.31 -1.79
CA ALA A 26 1.26 -19.37 -2.89
C ALA A 26 2.63 -18.70 -3.10
N HIS A 27 3.40 -18.52 -2.04
CA HIS A 27 4.79 -18.07 -2.04
C HIS A 27 5.56 -18.77 -0.92
N GLU A 28 6.84 -18.52 -0.79
CA GLU A 28 7.62 -18.73 0.42
C GLU A 28 7.75 -17.36 1.11
N GLY A 29 6.98 -17.15 2.20
CA GLY A 29 6.83 -15.86 2.87
C GLY A 29 6.00 -14.85 2.06
N ILE A 30 4.71 -15.13 1.89
CA ILE A 30 3.79 -14.22 1.18
C ILE A 30 3.67 -12.87 1.93
N THR A 31 3.84 -11.76 1.21
CA THR A 31 3.86 -10.40 1.77
C THR A 31 2.76 -9.50 1.25
N CYS A 32 2.42 -9.60 -0.04
CA CYS A 32 1.54 -8.65 -0.71
C CYS A 32 0.42 -9.35 -1.48
N LEU A 33 -0.75 -8.67 -1.51
CA LEU A 33 -1.89 -9.03 -2.32
C LEU A 33 -2.52 -7.76 -2.90
N LYS A 34 -2.75 -7.74 -4.21
CA LYS A 34 -3.50 -6.66 -4.89
C LYS A 34 -4.47 -7.29 -5.90
N ALA A 35 -5.62 -6.66 -6.09
CA ALA A 35 -6.53 -7.00 -7.18
C ALA A 35 -6.09 -6.34 -8.48
N THR A 36 -6.28 -7.00 -9.61
CA THR A 36 -6.07 -6.36 -10.93
C THR A 36 -7.11 -5.27 -11.18
N SER A 37 -6.76 -4.26 -11.99
CA SER A 37 -7.63 -3.10 -12.27
C SER A 37 -8.97 -3.49 -12.90
N ASP A 38 -9.03 -4.62 -13.62
CA ASP A 38 -10.26 -5.15 -14.22
C ASP A 38 -11.07 -6.02 -13.25
N GLY A 39 -10.58 -6.23 -12.02
CA GLY A 39 -11.23 -7.02 -10.96
C GLY A 39 -11.31 -8.53 -11.25
N LYS A 40 -10.62 -9.05 -12.30
CA LYS A 40 -10.71 -10.47 -12.70
C LYS A 40 -9.55 -11.33 -12.25
N GLY A 41 -8.55 -10.73 -11.64
CA GLY A 41 -7.37 -11.41 -11.17
C GLY A 41 -6.81 -10.83 -9.89
N LEU A 42 -5.83 -11.52 -9.36
CA LEU A 42 -5.06 -11.10 -8.21
C LEU A 42 -3.56 -11.10 -8.57
N VAL A 43 -2.83 -10.23 -7.92
CA VAL A 43 -1.36 -10.23 -7.96
C VAL A 43 -0.86 -10.39 -6.54
N THR A 44 0.04 -11.34 -6.33
CA THR A 44 0.69 -11.58 -5.03
C THR A 44 2.19 -11.49 -5.15
N ALA A 45 2.84 -11.20 -4.05
CA ALA A 45 4.29 -11.20 -3.96
C ALA A 45 4.76 -11.81 -2.64
N GLY A 46 6.02 -12.16 -2.56
CA GLY A 46 6.58 -12.79 -1.38
C GLY A 46 8.09 -12.58 -1.20
N ARG A 47 8.58 -13.02 -0.05
CA ARG A 47 10.02 -13.01 0.29
C ARG A 47 10.84 -13.95 -0.57
N ASP A 48 10.19 -14.84 -1.33
CA ASP A 48 10.82 -15.64 -2.39
C ASP A 48 11.27 -14.80 -3.60
N GLY A 49 11.16 -13.47 -3.53
CA GLY A 49 11.56 -12.51 -4.57
C GLY A 49 10.70 -12.58 -5.82
N THR A 50 9.51 -13.18 -5.73
CA THR A 50 8.65 -13.39 -6.90
C THR A 50 7.31 -12.67 -6.78
N VAL A 51 6.79 -12.27 -7.93
CA VAL A 51 5.44 -11.74 -8.12
C VAL A 51 4.67 -12.71 -8.99
N ARG A 52 3.43 -13.05 -8.63
CA ARG A 52 2.57 -14.00 -9.36
C ARG A 52 1.22 -13.38 -9.64
N CYS A 53 0.78 -13.49 -10.90
CA CYS A 53 -0.57 -13.10 -11.29
C CYS A 53 -1.46 -14.35 -11.33
N TRP A 54 -2.64 -14.24 -10.74
CA TRP A 54 -3.62 -15.33 -10.61
C TRP A 54 -4.86 -14.96 -11.40
N ASP A 55 -5.27 -15.84 -12.28
CA ASP A 55 -6.60 -15.76 -12.91
C ASP A 55 -7.61 -16.44 -11.98
N GLU A 56 -8.66 -15.73 -11.61
CA GLU A 56 -9.71 -16.24 -10.72
C GLU A 56 -10.38 -17.52 -11.29
N ARG A 57 -10.51 -17.62 -12.60
CA ARG A 57 -11.14 -18.76 -13.28
C ARG A 57 -10.21 -19.97 -13.34
N ALA A 58 -8.93 -19.74 -13.60
CA ALA A 58 -7.94 -20.82 -13.74
C ALA A 58 -7.49 -21.36 -12.37
N LYS A 59 -7.65 -20.58 -11.29
CA LYS A 59 -7.21 -20.90 -9.92
C LYS A 59 -5.73 -21.33 -9.85
N SER A 60 -4.93 -20.83 -10.77
CA SER A 60 -3.50 -21.13 -10.91
C SER A 60 -2.73 -19.87 -11.25
N ALA A 61 -1.47 -19.82 -10.86
CA ALA A 61 -0.58 -18.74 -11.27
C ALA A 61 -0.35 -18.82 -12.78
N GLY A 62 -0.72 -17.77 -13.51
CA GLY A 62 -0.53 -17.67 -14.95
C GLY A 62 0.81 -17.04 -15.32
N VAL A 63 1.15 -15.92 -14.68
CA VAL A 63 2.34 -15.12 -14.98
C VAL A 63 3.20 -15.06 -13.73
N LYS A 64 4.51 -15.22 -13.91
CA LYS A 64 5.51 -15.06 -12.85
C LYS A 64 6.56 -14.05 -13.28
N MET A 65 6.86 -13.12 -12.39
CA MET A 65 7.96 -12.16 -12.47
C MET A 65 8.89 -12.40 -11.28
N ALA A 66 10.15 -12.00 -11.37
CA ALA A 66 11.09 -12.16 -10.27
C ALA A 66 12.03 -10.96 -10.21
N ASP A 67 12.42 -10.57 -9.00
CA ASP A 67 13.53 -9.65 -8.83
C ASP A 67 14.82 -10.31 -9.34
N PRO A 68 15.57 -9.64 -10.24
CA PRO A 68 16.82 -10.18 -10.77
C PRO A 68 17.88 -10.46 -9.70
N ARG A 69 17.79 -9.80 -8.55
CA ARG A 69 18.72 -9.96 -7.41
C ARG A 69 18.22 -10.99 -6.38
N GLY A 70 16.95 -11.40 -6.50
CA GLY A 70 16.30 -12.35 -5.59
C GLY A 70 15.95 -11.75 -4.22
N ALA A 71 15.88 -10.41 -4.11
CA ALA A 71 15.43 -9.77 -2.88
C ALA A 71 13.93 -10.01 -2.64
N GLY A 72 13.53 -10.16 -1.38
CA GLY A 72 12.12 -10.29 -1.01
C GLY A 72 11.30 -9.08 -1.43
N ILE A 73 10.06 -9.30 -1.83
CA ILE A 73 9.14 -8.22 -2.21
C ILE A 73 8.34 -7.81 -0.98
N SER A 74 8.31 -6.52 -0.67
CA SER A 74 7.63 -5.92 0.49
C SER A 74 6.46 -5.02 0.13
N ALA A 75 6.43 -4.49 -1.10
CA ALA A 75 5.38 -3.62 -1.60
C ALA A 75 4.97 -4.00 -3.02
N LEU A 76 3.69 -3.79 -3.35
CA LEU A 76 3.13 -4.21 -4.63
C LEU A 76 2.02 -3.27 -5.07
N ALA A 77 2.02 -2.90 -6.35
CA ALA A 77 0.89 -2.25 -7.00
C ALA A 77 0.70 -2.82 -8.42
N CYS A 78 -0.52 -2.76 -8.92
CA CYS A 78 -0.81 -3.14 -10.30
C CYS A 78 -1.79 -2.16 -10.93
N ARG A 79 -1.60 -1.90 -12.22
CA ARG A 79 -2.48 -1.08 -13.06
C ARG A 79 -2.41 -1.56 -14.51
N ASP A 80 -3.55 -1.94 -15.06
CA ASP A 80 -3.67 -2.50 -16.42
C ASP A 80 -2.71 -3.70 -16.62
N THR A 81 -1.72 -3.58 -17.50
CA THR A 81 -0.69 -4.59 -17.72
C THR A 81 0.58 -4.36 -16.92
N PHE A 82 0.64 -3.28 -16.14
CA PHE A 82 1.82 -2.95 -15.35
C PHE A 82 1.71 -3.48 -13.92
N VAL A 83 2.82 -4.03 -13.44
CA VAL A 83 3.00 -4.44 -12.05
C VAL A 83 4.28 -3.80 -11.53
N ALA A 84 4.15 -3.06 -10.42
CA ALA A 84 5.28 -2.45 -9.74
C ALA A 84 5.47 -3.10 -8.37
N ALA A 85 6.72 -3.29 -7.97
CA ALA A 85 7.08 -3.87 -6.69
C ALA A 85 8.26 -3.16 -6.04
N GLY A 86 8.24 -3.09 -4.72
CA GLY A 86 9.34 -2.66 -3.88
C GLY A 86 9.96 -3.83 -3.15
N THR A 87 11.26 -3.78 -2.89
CA THR A 87 11.99 -4.87 -2.24
C THR A 87 12.34 -4.57 -0.79
N GLU A 88 12.50 -5.66 0.00
CA GLU A 88 13.00 -5.61 1.37
C GLU A 88 14.51 -5.36 1.38
N SER A 89 14.97 -4.56 2.35
CA SER A 89 16.39 -4.52 2.72
C SER A 89 16.73 -5.74 3.58
N THR A 90 17.85 -6.38 3.27
CA THR A 90 18.37 -7.51 4.04
C THR A 90 19.62 -7.15 4.83
N LYS A 91 20.11 -5.92 4.70
CA LYS A 91 21.33 -5.43 5.35
C LYS A 91 20.98 -4.25 6.25
N GLU A 92 21.35 -4.33 7.53
CA GLU A 92 21.23 -3.17 8.42
C GLU A 92 22.05 -2.00 7.88
N GLY A 93 21.40 -0.85 7.66
CA GLY A 93 22.02 0.45 7.38
C GLY A 93 22.42 0.74 5.93
N LEU A 94 22.39 -0.22 5.01
CA LEU A 94 22.65 -0.01 3.58
C LEU A 94 21.88 -1.07 2.79
N GLY A 95 20.71 -0.67 2.29
CA GLY A 95 19.85 -1.59 1.54
C GLY A 95 20.26 -1.75 0.08
N ASP A 96 20.20 -2.99 -0.42
CA ASP A 96 20.13 -3.28 -1.85
C ASP A 96 18.65 -3.35 -2.25
N VAL A 97 17.91 -2.27 -2.05
CA VAL A 97 16.49 -2.19 -2.38
C VAL A 97 16.25 -1.71 -3.80
N SER A 98 15.10 -2.04 -4.35
CA SER A 98 14.71 -1.63 -5.69
C SER A 98 13.24 -1.29 -5.75
N VAL A 99 12.92 -0.37 -6.64
CA VAL A 99 11.58 -0.17 -7.20
C VAL A 99 11.59 -0.76 -8.61
N LEU A 100 10.82 -1.81 -8.82
CA LEU A 100 10.79 -2.60 -10.05
C LEU A 100 9.44 -2.40 -10.75
N LEU A 101 9.47 -2.27 -12.07
CA LEU A 101 8.25 -2.20 -12.90
C LEU A 101 8.32 -3.25 -13.99
N TRP A 102 7.25 -4.05 -14.14
CA TRP A 102 7.08 -5.01 -15.23
C TRP A 102 5.86 -4.69 -16.08
N ASP A 103 5.93 -5.12 -17.32
CA ASP A 103 4.76 -5.30 -18.19
C ASP A 103 4.42 -6.80 -18.24
N THR A 104 3.21 -7.18 -17.85
CA THR A 104 2.76 -8.58 -17.81
C THR A 104 2.74 -9.25 -19.18
N ARG A 105 2.86 -8.50 -20.26
CA ARG A 105 3.03 -9.01 -21.64
C ARG A 105 4.46 -9.48 -21.93
N ASN A 106 5.45 -8.99 -21.14
CA ASN A 106 6.84 -9.38 -21.24
C ASN A 106 7.50 -9.41 -19.85
N THR A 107 7.46 -10.56 -19.21
CA THR A 107 7.89 -10.76 -17.81
C THR A 107 9.31 -11.28 -17.64
N SER A 108 10.07 -11.38 -18.73
CA SER A 108 11.43 -11.94 -18.71
C SER A 108 12.43 -11.10 -17.89
N LYS A 109 12.19 -9.81 -17.80
CA LYS A 109 12.95 -8.85 -16.99
C LYS A 109 12.06 -7.64 -16.64
N PRO A 110 12.39 -6.88 -15.60
CA PRO A 110 11.76 -5.60 -15.35
C PRO A 110 11.89 -4.66 -16.57
N LEU A 111 10.85 -3.87 -16.80
CA LEU A 111 10.85 -2.77 -17.75
C LEU A 111 11.73 -1.63 -17.22
N GLN A 112 11.56 -1.32 -15.91
CA GLN A 112 12.36 -0.34 -15.17
C GLN A 112 12.82 -0.97 -13.85
N ALA A 113 14.01 -0.57 -13.39
CA ALA A 113 14.56 -0.95 -12.09
C ALA A 113 15.31 0.25 -11.51
N TYR A 114 14.72 0.89 -10.51
CA TYR A 114 15.30 2.01 -9.77
C TYR A 114 15.92 1.47 -8.49
N THR A 115 17.22 1.69 -8.27
CA THR A 115 18.03 1.03 -7.25
C THR A 115 18.81 1.99 -6.35
N GLU A 116 18.76 3.28 -6.63
CA GLU A 116 19.53 4.32 -5.93
C GLU A 116 18.63 5.28 -5.13
N SER A 117 17.32 5.29 -5.40
CA SER A 117 16.37 6.23 -4.80
C SER A 117 16.00 5.93 -3.35
N HIS A 118 16.26 4.69 -2.88
CA HIS A 118 15.98 4.27 -1.50
C HIS A 118 17.16 3.50 -0.91
N THR A 119 17.37 3.69 0.40
CA THR A 119 18.44 3.03 1.15
C THR A 119 17.94 1.97 2.15
N ASP A 120 16.62 1.80 2.27
CA ASP A 120 16.01 0.82 3.16
C ASP A 120 14.71 0.28 2.53
N THR A 121 14.05 -0.65 3.21
CA THR A 121 12.87 -1.39 2.75
C THR A 121 11.81 -0.48 2.15
N VAL A 122 11.39 -0.78 0.93
CA VAL A 122 10.26 -0.12 0.27
C VAL A 122 8.96 -0.70 0.83
N THR A 123 8.19 0.10 1.55
CA THR A 123 6.96 -0.32 2.24
C THR A 123 5.70 -0.10 1.42
N GLN A 124 5.75 0.85 0.49
CA GLN A 124 4.59 1.22 -0.33
C GLN A 124 4.98 1.48 -1.78
N ILE A 125 4.10 1.07 -2.67
CA ILE A 125 4.11 1.42 -4.09
C ILE A 125 2.68 1.80 -4.50
N ALA A 126 2.53 2.89 -5.24
CA ALA A 126 1.24 3.31 -5.77
C ALA A 126 1.37 3.94 -7.16
N PHE A 127 0.46 3.60 -8.07
CA PHE A 127 0.33 4.31 -9.34
C PHE A 127 -0.52 5.56 -9.14
N HIS A 128 -0.14 6.65 -9.80
CA HIS A 128 -0.89 7.90 -9.78
C HIS A 128 -2.31 7.70 -10.36
N PRO A 129 -3.36 8.24 -9.72
CA PRO A 129 -4.75 7.93 -10.11
C PRO A 129 -5.13 8.34 -11.54
N THR A 130 -4.50 9.37 -12.12
CA THR A 130 -4.83 9.90 -13.45
C THR A 130 -3.64 9.96 -14.41
N GLN A 131 -2.40 10.15 -13.93
CA GLN A 131 -1.19 10.18 -14.75
C GLN A 131 -0.67 8.75 -14.94
N GLN A 132 -0.67 8.27 -16.18
CA GLN A 132 -0.35 6.87 -16.48
C GLN A 132 1.09 6.48 -16.17
N ASN A 133 2.01 7.42 -16.22
CA ASN A 133 3.44 7.16 -16.13
C ASN A 133 4.04 7.54 -14.76
N THR A 134 3.22 7.98 -13.81
CA THR A 134 3.71 8.38 -12.50
C THR A 134 3.53 7.24 -11.49
N LEU A 135 4.63 6.89 -10.84
CA LEU A 135 4.72 5.88 -9.78
C LEU A 135 5.24 6.53 -8.50
N LEU A 136 4.64 6.17 -7.38
CA LEU A 136 5.09 6.55 -6.04
C LEU A 136 5.69 5.34 -5.34
N SER A 137 6.77 5.54 -4.61
CA SER A 137 7.28 4.61 -3.62
C SER A 137 7.48 5.29 -2.27
N GLY A 138 7.26 4.56 -1.17
CA GLY A 138 7.57 4.96 0.19
C GLY A 138 8.49 3.94 0.84
N SER A 139 9.41 4.39 1.70
CA SER A 139 10.42 3.53 2.31
C SER A 139 10.64 3.83 3.80
N THR A 140 11.14 2.84 4.52
CA THR A 140 11.60 2.99 5.90
C THR A 140 12.80 3.93 6.05
N ASP A 141 13.45 4.34 4.94
CA ASP A 141 14.45 5.41 4.94
C ASP A 141 13.86 6.81 5.19
N GLY A 142 12.53 6.93 5.27
CA GLY A 142 11.82 8.17 5.54
C GLY A 142 11.49 8.99 4.29
N LEU A 143 11.74 8.45 3.10
CA LEU A 143 11.48 9.13 1.83
C LEU A 143 10.24 8.56 1.14
N VAL A 144 9.54 9.47 0.45
CA VAL A 144 8.54 9.12 -0.56
C VAL A 144 9.02 9.69 -1.89
N SER A 145 9.25 8.82 -2.86
CA SER A 145 9.82 9.15 -4.17
C SER A 145 8.78 8.98 -5.28
N LEU A 146 8.76 9.94 -6.22
CA LEU A 146 7.90 9.92 -7.39
C LEU A 146 8.73 9.79 -8.65
N PHE A 147 8.34 8.89 -9.54
CA PHE A 147 9.05 8.57 -10.78
C PHE A 147 8.18 8.78 -12.01
N ASP A 148 8.80 9.27 -13.09
CA ASP A 148 8.29 9.09 -14.45
C ASP A 148 8.78 7.75 -15.00
N THR A 149 7.90 6.77 -15.09
CA THR A 149 8.24 5.41 -15.52
C THR A 149 8.56 5.27 -17.01
N THR A 150 8.45 6.33 -17.79
CA THR A 150 8.89 6.35 -19.20
C THR A 150 10.39 6.54 -19.34
N ILE A 151 11.05 7.02 -18.28
CA ILE A 151 12.47 7.35 -18.26
C ILE A 151 13.24 6.18 -17.59
N SER A 152 14.29 5.70 -18.26
CA SER A 152 15.07 4.56 -17.76
C SER A 152 16.24 4.96 -16.88
N ASP A 153 16.78 6.17 -17.08
CA ASP A 153 17.78 6.74 -16.20
C ASP A 153 17.12 7.14 -14.88
N GLU A 154 17.62 6.65 -13.75
CA GLU A 154 16.96 6.83 -12.46
C GLU A 154 16.99 8.27 -11.97
N ASP A 155 18.12 8.97 -12.19
CA ASP A 155 18.28 10.38 -11.79
C ASP A 155 17.29 11.27 -12.56
N ASP A 156 17.11 11.00 -13.85
CA ASP A 156 16.16 11.74 -14.71
C ASP A 156 14.71 11.31 -14.46
N ALA A 157 14.47 10.06 -14.06
CA ALA A 157 13.14 9.52 -13.78
C ALA A 157 12.58 10.02 -12.44
N LEU A 158 13.43 10.40 -11.49
CA LEU A 158 13.06 10.86 -10.15
C LEU A 158 12.52 12.30 -10.23
N VAL A 159 11.19 12.44 -10.29
CA VAL A 159 10.52 13.74 -10.48
C VAL A 159 10.47 14.55 -9.19
N GLN A 160 10.22 13.89 -8.06
CA GLN A 160 10.09 14.55 -6.76
C GLN A 160 10.43 13.58 -5.63
N VAL A 161 11.08 14.11 -4.58
CA VAL A 161 11.34 13.39 -3.32
C VAL A 161 10.72 14.17 -2.18
N LEU A 162 9.88 13.50 -1.38
CA LEU A 162 9.27 14.05 -0.18
C LEU A 162 9.97 13.44 1.03
N ASN A 163 10.50 14.28 1.93
CA ASN A 163 11.12 13.81 3.16
C ASN A 163 10.08 13.81 4.28
N HIS A 164 9.71 12.63 4.76
CA HIS A 164 8.74 12.46 5.85
C HIS A 164 9.42 12.45 7.24
N TYR A 165 10.75 12.42 7.27
CA TYR A 165 11.57 12.40 8.50
C TYR A 165 11.35 11.23 9.45
N GLY A 166 10.55 10.23 9.08
CA GLY A 166 10.30 9.01 9.84
C GLY A 166 10.10 7.84 8.91
N ALA A 167 10.43 6.64 9.37
CA ALA A 167 10.25 5.41 8.59
C ALA A 167 8.82 5.30 8.05
N VAL A 168 8.65 5.37 6.73
CA VAL A 168 7.32 5.36 6.12
C VAL A 168 6.68 3.99 6.31
N HIS A 169 5.51 3.98 6.96
CA HIS A 169 4.66 2.80 7.10
C HIS A 169 3.72 2.66 5.90
N CYS A 170 2.95 3.70 5.60
CA CYS A 170 2.12 3.75 4.41
C CYS A 170 2.17 5.13 3.75
N ALA A 171 2.01 5.15 2.43
CA ALA A 171 1.96 6.36 1.62
C ALA A 171 1.13 6.10 0.36
N GLY A 172 0.51 7.15 -0.18
CA GLY A 172 -0.28 7.03 -1.39
C GLY A 172 -0.85 8.35 -1.87
N PHE A 173 -1.57 8.31 -2.96
CA PHE A 173 -2.24 9.47 -3.51
C PHE A 173 -3.60 9.67 -2.84
N LEU A 174 -3.85 10.87 -2.32
CA LEU A 174 -5.18 11.30 -1.87
C LEU A 174 -6.05 11.69 -3.07
N ASN A 175 -5.44 12.34 -4.04
CA ASN A 175 -6.03 12.74 -5.31
C ASN A 175 -4.91 12.92 -6.36
N ALA A 176 -5.20 13.63 -7.48
CA ALA A 176 -4.23 13.85 -8.53
C ALA A 176 -3.10 14.83 -8.17
N GLU A 177 -3.23 15.59 -7.10
CA GLU A 177 -2.32 16.67 -6.74
C GLU A 177 -1.71 16.50 -5.35
N GLU A 178 -2.18 15.54 -4.56
CA GLU A 178 -1.80 15.41 -3.15
C GLU A 178 -1.49 13.96 -2.76
N VAL A 179 -0.47 13.83 -1.94
CA VAL A 179 0.07 12.57 -1.42
C VAL A 179 0.02 12.62 0.11
N TYR A 180 -0.32 11.52 0.74
CA TYR A 180 -0.13 11.33 2.18
C TYR A 180 1.06 10.42 2.47
N ALA A 181 1.64 10.59 3.64
CA ALA A 181 2.55 9.64 4.25
C ALA A 181 2.28 9.51 5.74
N VAL A 182 2.37 8.29 6.24
CA VAL A 182 2.30 7.94 7.67
C VAL A 182 3.55 7.17 8.04
N SER A 183 4.23 7.58 9.11
CA SER A 183 5.39 6.83 9.61
C SER A 183 5.00 5.70 10.56
N THR A 184 5.96 4.86 10.92
CA THR A 184 5.83 3.83 11.95
C THR A 184 5.59 4.41 13.36
N ASP A 185 5.86 5.71 13.54
CA ASP A 185 5.57 6.48 14.77
C ASP A 185 4.25 7.25 14.68
N GLU A 186 3.39 6.89 13.71
CA GLU A 186 2.06 7.46 13.49
C GLU A 186 2.06 8.97 13.15
N GLN A 187 3.17 9.48 12.61
CA GLN A 187 3.24 10.84 12.08
C GLN A 187 2.54 10.87 10.72
N LEU A 188 1.48 11.65 10.61
CA LEU A 188 0.76 11.86 9.34
C LEU A 188 1.13 13.22 8.75
N SER A 189 1.39 13.22 7.45
CA SER A 189 1.56 14.46 6.66
C SER A 189 0.91 14.34 5.30
N VAL A 190 0.46 15.48 4.77
CA VAL A 190 -0.03 15.62 3.41
C VAL A 190 0.89 16.56 2.64
N TYR A 191 1.24 16.19 1.43
CA TYR A 191 2.15 16.90 0.53
C TYR A 191 1.44 17.23 -0.77
N THR A 192 1.75 18.38 -1.37
CA THR A 192 1.32 18.71 -2.74
C THR A 192 2.38 18.24 -3.73
N LEU A 193 1.91 17.66 -4.82
CA LEU A 193 2.77 17.37 -5.97
C LEU A 193 3.09 18.69 -6.68
N SER A 194 4.37 19.01 -6.80
CA SER A 194 4.82 20.21 -7.46
C SER A 194 4.87 20.03 -8.98
N ASN A 195 4.59 21.12 -9.70
CA ASN A 195 4.98 21.18 -11.08
C ASN A 195 6.51 21.27 -11.16
N PRO A 196 7.16 20.68 -12.18
CA PRO A 196 8.62 20.67 -12.35
C PRO A 196 9.30 22.05 -12.36
N THR A 197 8.52 23.12 -12.44
CA THR A 197 9.00 24.50 -12.47
C THR A 197 9.16 25.17 -11.10
N ASP A 198 8.64 24.54 -9.99
CA ASP A 198 8.52 25.18 -8.68
C ASP A 198 9.46 24.52 -7.62
N ALA A 199 10.66 24.13 -8.02
CA ALA A 199 11.52 23.14 -7.37
C ALA A 199 12.07 23.46 -5.95
N GLU A 200 11.96 24.66 -5.39
CA GLU A 200 12.64 24.98 -4.11
C GLU A 200 11.82 24.71 -2.84
N ASP A 201 10.48 24.65 -2.91
CA ASP A 201 9.61 24.46 -1.72
C ASP A 201 8.79 23.15 -1.72
N ALA A 202 8.98 22.32 -2.74
CA ALA A 202 8.13 21.16 -3.01
C ALA A 202 8.30 19.96 -2.05
N THR A 203 9.20 20.05 -1.08
CA THR A 203 9.51 18.96 -0.15
C THR A 203 8.82 19.10 1.21
N LEU A 204 8.19 20.24 1.47
CA LEU A 204 7.52 20.50 2.74
C LEU A 204 6.06 20.03 2.73
N PRO A 205 5.55 19.50 3.84
CA PRO A 205 4.15 19.13 3.92
C PRO A 205 3.24 20.35 3.88
N VAL A 206 2.16 20.29 3.11
CA VAL A 206 1.09 21.29 3.14
C VAL A 206 0.38 21.26 4.48
N THR A 207 0.20 20.05 5.02
CA THR A 207 -0.38 19.83 6.36
C THR A 207 0.42 18.77 7.08
N ALA A 208 1.03 19.12 8.19
CA ALA A 208 1.67 18.18 9.12
C ALA A 208 0.76 18.02 10.35
N PHE A 209 0.19 16.85 10.52
CA PHE A 209 -0.67 16.53 11.67
C PHE A 209 0.16 16.17 12.91
N GLY A 210 1.41 15.72 12.69
CA GLY A 210 2.21 15.11 13.75
C GLY A 210 1.71 13.72 14.12
N ASP A 211 1.97 13.28 15.35
CA ASP A 211 1.45 12.03 15.91
C ASP A 211 -0.07 12.12 16.06
N VAL A 212 -0.78 11.29 15.28
CA VAL A 212 -2.25 11.35 15.22
C VAL A 212 -2.94 10.47 16.26
N ARG A 213 -2.21 9.69 17.04
CA ARG A 213 -2.79 8.73 18.01
C ARG A 213 -3.69 9.39 19.04
N GLU A 214 -3.26 10.51 19.61
CA GLU A 214 -4.07 11.24 20.60
C GLU A 214 -5.33 11.83 19.98
N GLN A 215 -5.22 12.42 18.79
CA GLN A 215 -6.34 13.02 18.06
C GLN A 215 -7.39 11.98 17.66
N LEU A 216 -6.94 10.81 17.19
CA LEU A 216 -7.78 9.71 16.74
C LEU A 216 -8.22 8.79 17.89
N LYS A 217 -7.67 8.97 19.10
CA LYS A 217 -7.87 8.08 20.25
C LYS A 217 -7.56 6.63 19.89
N SER A 218 -6.43 6.41 19.25
CA SER A 218 -5.97 5.12 18.72
C SER A 218 -4.58 4.78 19.21
N SER A 219 -4.16 3.54 19.06
CA SER A 219 -2.79 3.09 19.31
C SER A 219 -1.97 2.95 18.03
N TYR A 220 -2.62 2.82 16.87
CA TYR A 220 -1.96 2.68 15.56
C TYR A 220 -2.87 3.14 14.41
N VAL A 221 -2.26 3.48 13.28
CA VAL A 221 -2.93 3.74 12.00
C VAL A 221 -2.77 2.51 11.11
N VAL A 222 -3.86 2.08 10.48
CA VAL A 222 -3.84 0.99 9.50
C VAL A 222 -3.43 1.51 8.13
N ASP A 223 -4.16 2.48 7.61
CA ASP A 223 -3.91 3.13 6.33
C ASP A 223 -4.85 4.33 6.12
N VAL A 224 -4.61 5.09 5.04
CA VAL A 224 -5.51 6.15 4.58
C VAL A 224 -6.17 5.72 3.27
N PHE A 225 -7.48 5.77 3.23
CA PHE A 225 -8.29 5.38 2.08
C PHE A 225 -8.83 6.63 1.36
N PRO A 226 -8.37 6.93 0.13
CA PRO A 226 -8.87 8.05 -0.65
C PRO A 226 -10.35 7.85 -1.03
N ASN A 227 -11.17 8.87 -0.81
CA ASN A 227 -12.59 8.92 -1.17
C ASN A 227 -12.94 10.33 -1.68
N SER A 228 -12.41 10.67 -2.86
CA SER A 228 -12.43 12.02 -3.42
C SER A 228 -13.82 12.70 -3.32
N PRO A 229 -13.89 13.94 -2.85
CA PRO A 229 -12.79 14.87 -2.54
C PRO A 229 -12.20 14.74 -1.13
N SER A 230 -12.60 13.75 -0.37
CA SER A 230 -12.20 13.45 1.02
C SER A 230 -11.35 12.18 1.07
N ALA A 231 -10.96 11.78 2.28
CA ALA A 231 -10.36 10.47 2.55
C ALA A 231 -10.91 9.91 3.87
N TYR A 232 -10.62 8.66 4.17
CA TYR A 232 -10.81 8.06 5.50
C TYR A 232 -9.46 7.61 6.03
N ILE A 233 -9.17 7.90 7.29
CA ILE A 233 -8.08 7.25 8.01
C ILE A 233 -8.62 6.13 8.86
N ALA A 234 -8.05 4.94 8.69
CA ALA A 234 -8.36 3.79 9.52
C ALA A 234 -7.36 3.72 10.68
N ALA A 235 -7.86 3.77 11.90
CA ALA A 235 -7.06 3.77 13.11
C ALA A 235 -7.59 2.75 14.11
N GLY A 236 -6.70 1.96 14.69
CA GLY A 236 -7.04 0.91 15.64
C GLY A 236 -6.56 1.20 17.05
N ASP A 237 -7.28 0.67 18.02
CA ASP A 237 -6.88 0.68 19.42
C ASP A 237 -7.00 -0.72 20.01
N THR A 238 -5.85 -1.33 20.29
CA THR A 238 -5.78 -2.68 20.86
C THR A 238 -6.35 -2.76 22.28
N THR A 239 -6.23 -1.67 23.05
CA THR A 239 -6.73 -1.64 24.43
C THR A 239 -8.25 -1.70 24.52
N SER A 240 -8.94 -0.97 23.63
CA SER A 240 -10.41 -0.96 23.56
C SER A 240 -10.95 -1.95 22.51
N SER A 241 -10.08 -2.68 21.82
CA SER A 241 -10.44 -3.62 20.74
C SER A 241 -11.32 -2.92 19.68
N ARG A 242 -10.92 -1.74 19.25
CA ARG A 242 -11.72 -0.90 18.37
C ARG A 242 -10.96 -0.53 17.11
N LEU A 243 -11.64 -0.57 15.98
CA LEU A 243 -11.22 0.07 14.73
C LEU A 243 -12.15 1.27 14.48
N THR A 244 -11.58 2.38 14.03
CA THR A 244 -12.32 3.57 13.61
C THR A 244 -11.94 3.95 12.19
N LEU A 245 -12.94 4.38 11.40
CA LEU A 245 -12.73 5.09 10.15
C LEU A 245 -13.12 6.55 10.38
N VAL A 246 -12.14 7.42 10.42
CA VAL A 246 -12.31 8.86 10.66
C VAL A 246 -12.26 9.58 9.32
N PRO A 247 -13.31 10.32 8.92
CA PRO A 247 -13.24 11.11 7.69
C PRO A 247 -12.18 12.21 7.80
N LEU A 248 -11.40 12.33 6.74
CA LEU A 248 -10.46 13.42 6.51
C LEU A 248 -11.08 14.30 5.42
N ASN A 249 -11.54 15.49 5.79
CA ASN A 249 -12.26 16.38 4.89
C ASN A 249 -11.34 17.02 3.83
N PRO A 250 -11.86 17.69 2.80
CA PRO A 250 -11.04 18.25 1.74
C PRO A 250 -10.05 19.35 2.17
N SER A 251 -10.20 19.92 3.37
CA SER A 251 -9.24 20.86 3.94
C SER A 251 -8.21 20.18 4.85
N TRP A 252 -8.13 18.86 4.78
CA TRP A 252 -7.24 18.00 5.55
C TRP A 252 -7.37 18.25 7.06
N SER A 253 -8.59 18.13 7.56
CA SER A 253 -8.88 18.08 9.00
C SER A 253 -9.80 16.92 9.33
N PHE A 254 -9.64 16.32 10.51
CA PHE A 254 -10.44 15.18 10.94
C PHE A 254 -11.88 15.59 11.26
N ASP A 255 -12.85 14.90 10.67
CA ASP A 255 -14.24 14.99 11.07
C ASP A 255 -14.59 13.92 12.11
N MET A 256 -14.40 14.28 13.39
CA MET A 256 -14.68 13.36 14.49
C MET A 256 -16.16 13.05 14.64
N THR A 257 -17.06 13.86 14.05
CA THR A 257 -18.51 13.62 14.13
C THR A 257 -19.01 12.60 13.12
N GLY A 258 -18.28 12.48 12.00
CA GLY A 258 -18.54 11.48 10.95
C GLY A 258 -17.82 10.14 11.16
N THR A 259 -17.17 9.94 12.30
CA THR A 259 -16.41 8.71 12.58
C THR A 259 -17.31 7.47 12.62
N MET A 260 -16.91 6.43 11.91
CA MET A 260 -17.50 5.09 11.99
C MET A 260 -16.68 4.23 12.94
N GLU A 261 -17.33 3.57 13.88
CA GLU A 261 -16.69 2.71 14.88
C GLU A 261 -17.05 1.25 14.66
N PHE A 262 -16.05 0.37 14.77
CA PHE A 262 -16.19 -1.08 14.70
C PHE A 262 -15.74 -1.69 16.03
N PRO A 263 -16.64 -1.79 17.01
CA PRO A 263 -16.30 -2.28 18.35
C PRO A 263 -16.00 -3.78 18.33
N GLY A 264 -14.95 -4.20 19.04
CA GLY A 264 -14.50 -5.59 19.06
C GLY A 264 -13.78 -6.04 17.78
N ALA A 265 -13.40 -5.10 16.91
CA ALA A 265 -12.68 -5.41 15.69
C ALA A 265 -11.32 -6.07 16.01
N HIS A 266 -11.20 -7.35 15.67
CA HIS A 266 -10.00 -8.18 15.84
C HIS A 266 -9.45 -8.30 17.28
N GLY A 267 -10.25 -7.93 18.30
CA GLY A 267 -9.89 -8.05 19.71
C GLY A 267 -8.72 -7.13 20.06
N ASP A 268 -7.73 -7.67 20.75
CA ASP A 268 -6.47 -7.04 21.12
C ASP A 268 -5.38 -7.14 20.03
N GLU A 269 -5.71 -7.76 18.89
CA GLU A 269 -4.80 -7.93 17.77
C GLU A 269 -4.92 -6.77 16.76
N ILE A 270 -3.85 -6.55 15.97
CA ILE A 270 -3.77 -5.46 15.00
C ILE A 270 -4.62 -5.76 13.76
N VAL A 271 -5.42 -4.78 13.34
CA VAL A 271 -6.06 -4.79 12.03
C VAL A 271 -4.99 -4.47 10.97
N ARG A 272 -4.82 -5.36 9.99
CA ARG A 272 -3.76 -5.22 8.98
C ARG A 272 -4.22 -4.59 7.69
N ASP A 273 -5.48 -4.77 7.35
CA ASP A 273 -6.03 -4.21 6.10
C ASP A 273 -7.54 -4.09 6.21
N PHE A 274 -8.11 -3.23 5.39
CA PHE A 274 -9.54 -3.03 5.28
C PHE A 274 -9.96 -2.69 3.86
N LEU A 275 -11.20 -3.02 3.51
CA LEU A 275 -11.81 -2.72 2.24
C LEU A 275 -13.17 -2.06 2.48
N ILE A 276 -13.40 -0.88 1.91
CA ILE A 276 -14.68 -0.20 1.92
C ILE A 276 -15.43 -0.54 0.62
N ASP A 277 -16.53 -1.25 0.74
CA ASP A 277 -17.47 -1.53 -0.34
C ASP A 277 -18.62 -0.51 -0.31
N ASN A 278 -18.40 0.63 -0.94
CA ASN A 278 -19.38 1.71 -0.99
C ASN A 278 -20.70 1.29 -1.66
N HIS A 279 -20.66 0.34 -2.59
CA HIS A 279 -21.86 -0.11 -3.32
C HIS A 279 -22.83 -0.86 -2.40
N ASN A 280 -22.28 -1.72 -1.53
CA ASN A 280 -23.06 -2.55 -0.61
C ASN A 280 -23.09 -1.97 0.81
N GLN A 281 -22.50 -0.79 1.04
CA GLN A 281 -22.36 -0.14 2.36
C GLN A 281 -21.75 -1.08 3.41
N ARG A 282 -20.63 -1.71 3.07
CA ARG A 282 -19.96 -2.69 3.90
C ARG A 282 -18.49 -2.35 4.06
N VAL A 283 -17.93 -2.77 5.18
CA VAL A 283 -16.50 -2.76 5.41
C VAL A 283 -16.04 -4.19 5.68
N ILE A 284 -14.96 -4.59 5.05
CA ILE A 284 -14.32 -5.89 5.31
C ILE A 284 -12.95 -5.58 5.94
N THR A 285 -12.62 -6.25 7.03
CA THR A 285 -11.34 -6.10 7.71
C THR A 285 -10.64 -7.43 7.85
N CYS A 286 -9.31 -7.42 7.92
CA CYS A 286 -8.51 -8.56 8.32
C CYS A 286 -7.44 -8.14 9.34
N GLY A 287 -7.08 -9.05 10.22
CA GLY A 287 -6.18 -8.76 11.34
C GLY A 287 -5.29 -9.94 11.72
N GLU A 288 -4.41 -9.71 12.69
CA GLU A 288 -3.47 -10.70 13.20
C GLU A 288 -4.15 -11.84 13.98
N ASP A 289 -5.42 -11.67 14.36
CA ASP A 289 -6.26 -12.75 14.91
C ASP A 289 -6.58 -13.85 13.86
N GLY A 290 -6.11 -13.71 12.63
CA GLY A 290 -6.33 -14.65 11.52
C GLY A 290 -7.77 -14.66 10.98
N GLN A 291 -8.58 -13.66 11.34
CA GLN A 291 -9.97 -13.55 10.89
C GLN A 291 -10.12 -12.54 9.75
N VAL A 292 -11.13 -12.77 8.93
CA VAL A 292 -11.70 -11.78 8.02
C VAL A 292 -13.12 -11.49 8.51
N ARG A 293 -13.44 -10.21 8.72
CA ARG A 293 -14.74 -9.79 9.28
C ARG A 293 -15.49 -8.87 8.33
N LEU A 294 -16.81 -9.00 8.32
CA LEU A 294 -17.73 -8.19 7.54
C LEU A 294 -18.56 -7.33 8.48
N TRP A 295 -18.59 -6.04 8.18
CA TRP A 295 -19.36 -5.01 8.88
C TRP A 295 -20.38 -4.41 7.91
N ALA A 296 -21.63 -4.26 8.34
CA ALA A 296 -22.76 -3.76 7.56
C ALA A 296 -23.61 -2.78 8.35
#